data_b7a6ea0ce0538910efafa16af9b484c0
#
_entry.id   b7a6ea0ce0538910efafa16af9b484c0
#
_cell.length_a   1.000
_cell.length_b   1.000
_cell.length_c   1.000
_cell.angle_alpha   90.00
_cell.angle_beta   90.00
_cell.angle_gamma   90.00
#
_symmetry.space_group_name_H-M   'P 1'
#
loop_
_entity.id
_entity.type
_entity.pdbx_description
1 polymer ?
#
loop_
_entity_poly.entity_id
_entity_poly.type
_entity_poly.pdbx_seq_one_letter_code
_entity_poly.pdbx_strand_id
1 'polypeptide(L)'
;ASSSFKEIDYAIYTHLHPDHVTDLISLLFALRIPSNYKSKDLTVIGPAGMKKFHRNLTKTFDNFIEPRGYELTINELSGDHLDFEDFKLTSSLINHHEGSLAYRVESKDGKTIVYSGDTDYCESIVDLARDVDILLLECSYPKHIKVDGHLNSTLAGRIARESNCKKLILTHFYPICDDYDILGECREEFSGEIVLAEDLMTIEV
;
A
#
# COMPACT_ATOMS: atom_id res chain seq x y z
N ALA A 1 4.86 -7.86 -18.20
CA ALA A 1 4.96 -9.27 -17.83
C ALA A 1 3.68 -9.67 -17.12
N SER A 2 2.99 -10.76 -17.52
CA SER A 2 1.85 -11.28 -16.77
C SER A 2 2.38 -12.10 -15.60
N SER A 3 2.49 -11.51 -14.42
CA SER A 3 2.79 -12.24 -13.20
C SER A 3 1.60 -13.10 -12.79
N SER A 4 1.85 -14.34 -12.37
CA SER A 4 0.80 -15.23 -11.87
C SER A 4 0.61 -14.96 -10.37
N PHE A 5 -0.66 -14.92 -9.91
CA PHE A 5 -0.93 -14.82 -8.45
C PHE A 5 -0.35 -16.00 -7.64
N LYS A 6 0.02 -17.11 -8.28
CA LYS A 6 0.74 -18.23 -7.65
C LYS A 6 2.17 -17.87 -7.24
N GLU A 7 2.74 -16.83 -7.83
CA GLU A 7 4.11 -16.36 -7.60
C GLU A 7 4.18 -15.29 -6.49
N ILE A 8 3.04 -14.88 -5.93
CA ILE A 8 2.98 -13.92 -4.81
C ILE A 8 3.50 -14.61 -3.56
N ASP A 9 4.63 -14.17 -3.03
CA ASP A 9 5.20 -14.66 -1.78
C ASP A 9 4.73 -13.82 -0.57
N TYR A 10 4.44 -12.54 -0.80
CA TYR A 10 4.01 -11.59 0.23
C TYR A 10 2.79 -10.81 -0.23
N ALA A 11 1.78 -10.69 0.65
CA ALA A 11 0.64 -9.79 0.50
C ALA A 11 0.65 -8.80 1.67
N ILE A 12 0.82 -7.51 1.38
CA ILE A 12 1.08 -6.48 2.38
C ILE A 12 -0.09 -5.50 2.40
N TYR A 13 -0.71 -5.32 3.56
CA TYR A 13 -1.93 -4.54 3.76
C TYR A 13 -1.68 -3.36 4.70
N THR A 14 -2.11 -2.17 4.30
CA THR A 14 -1.92 -0.94 5.08
C THR A 14 -2.91 -0.81 6.22
N HIS A 15 -4.17 -1.13 5.97
CA HIS A 15 -5.26 -1.06 6.96
C HIS A 15 -6.42 -1.99 6.58
N LEU A 16 -7.48 -2.06 7.41
CA LEU A 16 -8.54 -3.05 7.28
C LEU A 16 -9.86 -2.51 6.69
N HIS A 17 -9.85 -1.38 5.96
CA HIS A 17 -11.03 -0.96 5.22
C HIS A 17 -11.34 -1.93 4.07
N PRO A 18 -12.62 -2.09 3.70
CA PRO A 18 -13.04 -3.12 2.74
C PRO A 18 -12.34 -3.03 1.38
N ASP A 19 -12.14 -1.85 0.85
CA ASP A 19 -11.51 -1.57 -0.44
C ASP A 19 -10.00 -1.88 -0.45
N HIS A 20 -9.39 -2.08 0.72
CA HIS A 20 -7.99 -2.43 0.87
C HIS A 20 -7.72 -3.90 1.22
N VAL A 21 -8.75 -4.68 1.62
CA VAL A 21 -8.54 -6.05 2.13
C VAL A 21 -9.45 -7.13 1.52
N THR A 22 -10.49 -6.76 0.77
CA THR A 22 -11.44 -7.74 0.24
C THR A 22 -10.84 -8.69 -0.80
N ASP A 23 -9.80 -8.29 -1.49
CA ASP A 23 -9.07 -9.12 -2.45
C ASP A 23 -8.34 -10.31 -1.79
N LEU A 24 -7.99 -10.22 -0.49
CA LEU A 24 -7.40 -11.34 0.26
C LEU A 24 -8.30 -12.58 0.20
N ILE A 25 -9.62 -12.40 0.30
CA ILE A 25 -10.58 -13.52 0.26
C ILE A 25 -10.49 -14.22 -1.10
N SER A 26 -10.51 -13.44 -2.18
CA SER A 26 -10.43 -13.95 -3.54
C SER A 26 -9.08 -14.62 -3.83
N LEU A 27 -7.98 -14.05 -3.32
CA LEU A 27 -6.64 -14.62 -3.44
C LEU A 27 -6.56 -15.98 -2.74
N LEU A 28 -6.95 -16.06 -1.47
CA LEU A 28 -6.90 -17.31 -0.69
C LEU A 28 -7.79 -18.38 -1.32
N PHE A 29 -8.99 -18.03 -1.80
CA PHE A 29 -9.88 -18.95 -2.49
C PHE A 29 -9.27 -19.46 -3.82
N ALA A 30 -8.70 -18.56 -4.63
CA ALA A 30 -8.10 -18.92 -5.91
C ALA A 30 -6.90 -19.88 -5.75
N LEU A 31 -6.09 -19.70 -4.70
CA LEU A 31 -4.94 -20.56 -4.40
C LEU A 31 -5.32 -21.98 -3.96
N ARG A 32 -6.59 -22.25 -3.65
CA ARG A 32 -7.10 -23.59 -3.31
C ARG A 32 -7.51 -24.44 -4.52
N ILE A 33 -7.75 -23.77 -5.66
CA ILE A 33 -8.18 -24.47 -6.89
C ILE A 33 -7.03 -25.37 -7.37
N PRO A 34 -7.24 -26.68 -7.62
CA PRO A 34 -6.15 -27.61 -7.94
C PRO A 34 -5.25 -27.19 -9.11
N SER A 35 -5.82 -26.54 -10.13
CA SER A 35 -5.04 -25.98 -11.25
C SER A 35 -4.16 -24.79 -10.86
N ASN A 36 -4.39 -24.24 -9.67
CA ASN A 36 -3.75 -23.02 -9.16
C ASN A 36 -2.92 -23.26 -7.91
N TYR A 37 -2.65 -24.51 -7.53
CA TYR A 37 -1.86 -24.78 -6.33
C TYR A 37 -0.53 -24.03 -6.35
N LYS A 38 -0.33 -23.29 -5.27
CA LYS A 38 0.90 -22.58 -5.00
C LYS A 38 1.96 -23.59 -4.52
N SER A 39 3.19 -23.42 -4.97
CA SER A 39 4.32 -24.25 -4.57
C SER A 39 5.18 -23.63 -3.48
N LYS A 40 4.98 -22.37 -3.19
CA LYS A 40 5.69 -21.60 -2.17
C LYS A 40 4.72 -21.10 -1.10
N ASP A 41 5.23 -20.81 0.08
CA ASP A 41 4.43 -20.28 1.18
C ASP A 41 3.96 -18.85 0.89
N LEU A 42 2.87 -18.43 1.54
CA LEU A 42 2.34 -17.09 1.46
C LEU A 42 2.44 -16.42 2.84
N THR A 43 3.08 -15.26 2.87
CA THR A 43 3.10 -14.42 4.06
C THR A 43 2.19 -13.21 3.85
N VAL A 44 1.18 -13.08 4.70
CA VAL A 44 0.33 -11.90 4.81
C VAL A 44 0.92 -11.00 5.89
N ILE A 45 1.14 -9.74 5.56
CA ILE A 45 1.64 -8.71 6.48
C ILE A 45 0.60 -7.61 6.57
N GLY A 46 0.27 -7.16 7.77
CA GLY A 46 -0.73 -6.11 7.92
C GLY A 46 -0.70 -5.44 9.29
N PRO A 47 -1.62 -4.52 9.55
CA PRO A 47 -1.71 -3.82 10.82
C PRO A 47 -2.17 -4.75 11.96
N ALA A 48 -2.07 -4.24 13.18
CA ALA A 48 -2.70 -4.88 14.33
C ALA A 48 -4.18 -5.17 14.06
N GLY A 49 -4.63 -6.40 14.34
CA GLY A 49 -5.98 -6.88 14.03
C GLY A 49 -6.08 -7.75 12.77
N MET A 50 -5.06 -7.84 11.91
CA MET A 50 -5.05 -8.68 10.71
C MET A 50 -5.28 -10.16 11.02
N LYS A 51 -4.66 -10.69 12.09
CA LYS A 51 -4.90 -12.08 12.56
C LYS A 51 -6.35 -12.30 13.00
N LYS A 52 -6.94 -11.30 13.66
CA LYS A 52 -8.36 -11.36 14.07
C LYS A 52 -9.27 -11.27 12.85
N PHE A 53 -8.95 -10.40 11.90
CA PHE A 53 -9.67 -10.26 10.64
C PHE A 53 -9.67 -11.60 9.89
N HIS A 54 -8.51 -12.22 9.66
CA HIS A 54 -8.40 -13.52 9.00
C HIS A 54 -9.21 -14.62 9.73
N ARG A 55 -9.12 -14.71 11.07
CA ARG A 55 -9.95 -15.65 11.84
C ARG A 55 -11.46 -15.45 11.65
N ASN A 56 -11.91 -14.20 11.49
CA ASN A 56 -13.32 -13.92 11.24
C ASN A 56 -13.70 -14.32 9.80
N LEU A 57 -12.84 -14.09 8.81
CA LEU A 57 -13.03 -14.59 7.46
C LEU A 57 -13.13 -16.13 7.42
N THR A 58 -12.24 -16.83 8.14
CA THR A 58 -12.28 -18.31 8.24
C THR A 58 -13.60 -18.79 8.86
N LYS A 59 -14.13 -18.08 9.87
CA LYS A 59 -15.45 -18.42 10.43
C LYS A 59 -16.60 -18.19 9.45
N THR A 60 -16.46 -17.22 8.55
CA THR A 60 -17.51 -16.86 7.58
C THR A 60 -17.46 -17.77 6.35
N PHE A 61 -16.27 -18.04 5.85
CA PHE A 61 -16.04 -18.78 4.60
C PHE A 61 -15.62 -20.24 4.84
N ASP A 62 -15.54 -20.66 6.13
CA ASP A 62 -15.15 -21.99 6.53
C ASP A 62 -13.83 -22.44 5.84
N ASN A 63 -13.75 -23.68 5.45
CA ASN A 63 -12.57 -24.24 4.81
C ASN A 63 -12.28 -23.70 3.40
N PHE A 64 -13.12 -22.83 2.84
CA PHE A 64 -12.96 -22.29 1.48
C PHE A 64 -11.77 -21.33 1.32
N ILE A 65 -11.23 -20.79 2.39
CA ILE A 65 -10.06 -19.90 2.37
C ILE A 65 -8.85 -20.46 3.14
N GLU A 66 -8.95 -21.69 3.64
CA GLU A 66 -7.82 -22.35 4.30
C GLU A 66 -6.75 -22.78 3.28
N PRO A 67 -5.45 -22.62 3.58
CA PRO A 67 -4.38 -22.97 2.66
C PRO A 67 -4.37 -24.46 2.32
N ARG A 68 -4.03 -24.79 1.07
CA ARG A 68 -3.84 -26.16 0.60
C ARG A 68 -2.55 -26.26 -0.21
N GLY A 69 -1.59 -27.03 0.30
CA GLY A 69 -0.32 -27.28 -0.38
C GLY A 69 0.72 -26.17 -0.18
N TYR A 70 0.44 -25.19 0.67
CA TYR A 70 1.37 -24.15 1.10
C TYR A 70 1.07 -23.74 2.55
N GLU A 71 2.03 -23.12 3.21
CA GLU A 71 1.84 -22.55 4.54
C GLU A 71 1.42 -21.07 4.41
N LEU A 72 0.45 -20.66 5.25
CA LEU A 72 0.03 -19.27 5.39
C LEU A 72 0.52 -18.71 6.71
N THR A 73 1.41 -17.75 6.64
CA THR A 73 1.88 -16.98 7.81
C THR A 73 1.22 -15.60 7.83
N ILE A 74 0.79 -15.13 9.00
CA ILE A 74 0.23 -13.78 9.17
C ILE A 74 1.06 -13.02 10.20
N ASN A 75 1.70 -11.94 9.76
CA ASN A 75 2.47 -11.02 10.58
C ASN A 75 1.72 -9.70 10.78
N GLU A 76 1.66 -9.23 12.01
CA GLU A 76 1.11 -7.91 12.36
C GLU A 76 2.24 -6.97 12.71
N LEU A 77 2.20 -5.75 12.19
CA LEU A 77 3.16 -4.69 12.44
C LEU A 77 2.49 -3.48 13.11
N SER A 78 3.30 -2.66 13.77
CA SER A 78 2.85 -1.45 14.48
C SER A 78 3.92 -0.34 14.48
N GLY A 79 4.67 -0.19 13.39
CA GLY A 79 5.80 0.73 13.28
C GLY A 79 7.15 0.00 13.39
N ASP A 80 7.18 -1.27 13.01
CA ASP A 80 8.34 -2.16 13.07
C ASP A 80 8.98 -2.34 11.68
N HIS A 81 10.04 -3.12 11.61
CA HIS A 81 10.64 -3.55 10.34
C HIS A 81 10.78 -5.08 10.28
N LEU A 82 10.80 -5.58 9.06
CA LEU A 82 11.10 -6.98 8.73
C LEU A 82 12.20 -7.01 7.67
N ASP A 83 13.18 -7.87 7.87
CA ASP A 83 14.23 -8.14 6.89
C ASP A 83 13.93 -9.44 6.16
N PHE A 84 13.81 -9.35 4.83
CA PHE A 84 13.64 -10.48 3.93
C PHE A 84 14.93 -10.74 3.15
N GLU A 85 14.97 -11.89 2.46
CA GLU A 85 16.16 -12.21 1.66
C GLU A 85 16.44 -11.17 0.58
N ASP A 86 15.41 -10.62 -0.08
CA ASP A 86 15.56 -9.74 -1.24
C ASP A 86 15.26 -8.26 -0.95
N PHE A 87 14.63 -7.95 0.17
CA PHE A 87 14.27 -6.57 0.54
C PHE A 87 14.09 -6.41 2.05
N LYS A 88 14.12 -5.17 2.48
CA LYS A 88 13.73 -4.74 3.82
C LYS A 88 12.39 -4.01 3.75
N LEU A 89 11.48 -4.33 4.66
CA LEU A 89 10.19 -3.67 4.84
C LEU A 89 10.19 -2.90 6.16
N THR A 90 9.98 -1.59 6.12
CA THR A 90 9.79 -0.76 7.32
C THR A 90 8.37 -0.23 7.30
N SER A 91 7.65 -0.35 8.41
CA SER A 91 6.31 0.23 8.59
C SER A 91 6.34 1.46 9.47
N SER A 92 5.38 2.35 9.28
CA SER A 92 5.15 3.51 10.16
C SER A 92 3.65 3.73 10.35
N LEU A 93 3.23 4.07 11.55
CA LEU A 93 1.85 4.48 11.82
C LEU A 93 1.56 5.81 11.11
N ILE A 94 0.40 5.91 10.50
CA ILE A 94 -0.06 7.06 9.74
C ILE A 94 -1.42 7.58 10.25
N ASN A 95 -1.81 8.76 9.79
CA ASN A 95 -3.01 9.43 10.26
C ASN A 95 -4.23 9.11 9.36
N HIS A 96 -4.89 7.98 9.61
CA HIS A 96 -6.14 7.62 8.95
C HIS A 96 -7.09 6.93 9.92
N HIS A 97 -6.96 5.62 10.11
CA HIS A 97 -7.69 4.82 11.10
C HIS A 97 -6.70 4.25 12.12
N GLU A 98 -7.18 3.88 13.30
CA GLU A 98 -6.34 3.28 14.35
C GLU A 98 -5.57 2.08 13.80
N GLY A 99 -4.23 2.15 13.90
CA GLY A 99 -3.33 1.10 13.44
C GLY A 99 -2.99 1.14 11.94
N SER A 100 -3.49 2.10 11.15
CA SER A 100 -3.13 2.23 9.74
C SER A 100 -1.64 2.44 9.55
N LEU A 101 -1.06 1.78 8.53
CA LEU A 101 0.38 1.73 8.26
C LEU A 101 0.70 2.22 6.85
N ALA A 102 1.78 2.97 6.73
CA ALA A 102 2.54 3.11 5.49
C ALA A 102 3.75 2.18 5.52
N TYR A 103 4.27 1.87 4.34
CA TYR A 103 5.40 0.96 4.18
C TYR A 103 6.50 1.56 3.32
N ARG A 104 7.75 1.38 3.75
CA ARG A 104 8.96 1.60 2.96
C ARG A 104 9.56 0.25 2.61
N VAL A 105 9.74 0.01 1.33
CA VAL A 105 10.46 -1.14 0.78
C VAL A 105 11.81 -0.67 0.30
N GLU A 106 12.87 -1.33 0.74
CA GLU A 106 14.23 -1.11 0.29
C GLU A 106 14.79 -2.42 -0.28
N SER A 107 15.12 -2.42 -1.57
CA SER A 107 15.68 -3.58 -2.26
C SER A 107 17.18 -3.74 -1.95
N LYS A 108 17.76 -4.92 -2.23
CA LYS A 108 19.20 -5.18 -2.03
C LYS A 108 20.13 -4.25 -2.79
N ASP A 109 19.71 -3.75 -3.93
CA ASP A 109 20.46 -2.78 -4.75
C ASP A 109 20.25 -1.32 -4.31
N GLY A 110 19.54 -1.12 -3.18
CA GLY A 110 19.36 0.20 -2.55
C GLY A 110 18.24 1.03 -3.15
N LYS A 111 17.38 0.47 -4.02
CA LYS A 111 16.19 1.15 -4.52
C LYS A 111 15.11 1.21 -3.46
N THR A 112 14.41 2.34 -3.39
CA THR A 112 13.47 2.61 -2.30
C THR A 112 12.11 3.07 -2.82
N ILE A 113 11.06 2.45 -2.29
CA ILE A 113 9.66 2.82 -2.56
C ILE A 113 8.94 3.00 -1.23
N VAL A 114 8.15 4.07 -1.10
CA VAL A 114 7.18 4.21 -0.01
C VAL A 114 5.78 4.13 -0.59
N TYR A 115 4.91 3.35 0.04
CA TYR A 115 3.47 3.30 -0.20
C TYR A 115 2.72 3.78 1.04
N SER A 116 1.92 4.82 0.87
CA SER A 116 1.23 5.45 2.00
C SER A 116 0.05 4.63 2.53
N GLY A 117 -0.69 3.92 1.67
CA GLY A 117 -2.09 3.62 1.97
C GLY A 117 -2.87 4.92 2.13
N ASP A 118 -4.03 4.87 2.79
CA ASP A 118 -4.83 6.06 3.07
C ASP A 118 -4.26 6.79 4.28
N THR A 119 -4.06 8.09 4.14
CA THR A 119 -3.49 8.93 5.19
C THR A 119 -3.90 10.39 5.06
N ASP A 120 -4.03 11.07 6.18
CA ASP A 120 -3.91 12.52 6.23
C ASP A 120 -2.44 12.93 6.32
N TYR A 121 -2.17 14.24 6.23
CA TYR A 121 -0.83 14.76 6.51
C TYR A 121 -0.40 14.37 7.94
N CYS A 122 0.77 13.78 8.05
CA CYS A 122 1.44 13.52 9.32
C CYS A 122 2.96 13.51 9.12
N GLU A 123 3.71 13.81 10.15
CA GLU A 123 5.18 13.83 10.10
C GLU A 123 5.76 12.45 9.83
N SER A 124 5.09 11.39 10.30
CA SER A 124 5.56 10.02 10.14
C SER A 124 5.62 9.57 8.68
N ILE A 125 4.69 10.01 7.81
CA ILE A 125 4.80 9.69 6.37
C ILE A 125 5.91 10.49 5.70
N VAL A 126 6.14 11.75 6.10
CA VAL A 126 7.26 12.57 5.60
C VAL A 126 8.60 11.93 5.96
N ASP A 127 8.76 11.50 7.22
CA ASP A 127 9.99 10.85 7.69
C ASP A 127 10.22 9.49 7.03
N LEU A 128 9.17 8.66 6.89
CA LEU A 128 9.26 7.37 6.21
C LEU A 128 9.68 7.52 4.75
N ALA A 129 9.16 8.56 4.07
CA ALA A 129 9.40 8.85 2.66
C ALA A 129 10.67 9.67 2.40
N ARG A 130 11.49 9.95 3.41
CA ARG A 130 12.68 10.77 3.26
C ARG A 130 13.65 10.19 2.23
N ASP A 131 13.98 11.01 1.21
CA ASP A 131 14.95 10.74 0.14
C ASP A 131 14.66 9.43 -0.66
N VAL A 132 13.40 8.98 -0.74
CA VAL A 132 13.05 7.77 -1.49
C VAL A 132 13.10 8.00 -3.00
N ASP A 133 13.35 6.93 -3.75
CA ASP A 133 13.29 6.96 -5.22
C ASP A 133 11.85 7.18 -5.69
N ILE A 134 10.88 6.46 -5.10
CA ILE A 134 9.46 6.59 -5.43
C ILE A 134 8.63 6.75 -4.15
N LEU A 135 7.79 7.77 -4.12
CA LEU A 135 6.69 7.92 -3.16
C LEU A 135 5.37 7.66 -3.87
N LEU A 136 4.75 6.52 -3.60
CA LEU A 136 3.38 6.19 -4.02
C LEU A 136 2.43 6.64 -2.91
N LEU A 137 1.70 7.74 -3.18
CA LEU A 137 0.95 8.47 -2.18
C LEU A 137 -0.51 8.61 -2.60
N GLU A 138 -1.44 8.43 -1.65
CA GLU A 138 -2.83 8.75 -1.90
C GLU A 138 -3.03 10.23 -2.23
N CYS A 139 -4.06 10.53 -3.04
CA CYS A 139 -4.54 11.87 -3.34
C CYS A 139 -6.04 11.81 -3.63
N SER A 140 -6.84 11.68 -2.58
CA SER A 140 -8.26 11.40 -2.69
C SER A 140 -9.08 12.60 -3.17
N TYR A 141 -8.58 13.84 -3.01
CA TYR A 141 -9.35 15.06 -3.26
C TYR A 141 -8.54 16.16 -3.96
N PRO A 142 -9.22 17.06 -4.72
CA PRO A 142 -8.62 18.30 -5.21
C PRO A 142 -8.36 19.28 -4.06
N LYS A 143 -7.51 20.30 -4.29
CA LYS A 143 -6.97 21.21 -3.26
C LYS A 143 -7.99 21.92 -2.38
N HIS A 144 -9.17 22.22 -2.90
CA HIS A 144 -10.21 22.95 -2.19
C HIS A 144 -11.10 22.07 -1.31
N ILE A 145 -10.95 20.75 -1.38
CA ILE A 145 -11.66 19.78 -0.54
C ILE A 145 -10.69 19.17 0.46
N LYS A 146 -11.05 19.23 1.74
CA LYS A 146 -10.32 18.57 2.81
C LYS A 146 -11.25 17.65 3.57
N VAL A 147 -10.88 16.38 3.62
CA VAL A 147 -11.55 15.33 4.39
C VAL A 147 -10.54 14.76 5.38
N ASP A 148 -10.93 14.64 6.65
CA ASP A 148 -10.06 14.09 7.68
C ASP A 148 -9.70 12.64 7.34
N GLY A 149 -8.42 12.30 7.54
CA GLY A 149 -7.90 10.97 7.22
C GLY A 149 -7.47 10.79 5.77
N HIS A 150 -7.64 11.80 4.90
CA HIS A 150 -7.26 11.76 3.49
C HIS A 150 -6.50 13.00 3.04
N LEU A 151 -5.65 12.82 2.03
CA LEU A 151 -4.92 13.90 1.39
C LEU A 151 -5.74 14.56 0.27
N ASN A 152 -5.42 15.81 0.03
CA ASN A 152 -5.70 16.49 -1.22
C ASN A 152 -4.41 16.77 -2.00
N SER A 153 -4.54 17.25 -3.23
CA SER A 153 -3.41 17.50 -4.12
C SER A 153 -2.34 18.43 -3.52
N THR A 154 -2.73 19.48 -2.76
CA THR A 154 -1.79 20.38 -2.08
C THR A 154 -1.00 19.65 -0.99
N LEU A 155 -1.67 18.88 -0.13
CA LEU A 155 -1.01 18.14 0.94
C LEU A 155 -0.11 17.03 0.41
N ALA A 156 -0.52 16.35 -0.67
CA ALA A 156 0.31 15.35 -1.34
C ALA A 156 1.60 15.97 -1.90
N GLY A 157 1.50 17.10 -2.59
CA GLY A 157 2.66 17.84 -3.07
C GLY A 157 3.57 18.35 -1.95
N ARG A 158 2.97 18.80 -0.84
CA ARG A 158 3.71 19.23 0.35
C ARG A 158 4.51 18.09 0.97
N ILE A 159 3.91 16.89 1.14
CA ILE A 159 4.62 15.71 1.66
C ILE A 159 5.79 15.35 0.73
N ALA A 160 5.59 15.35 -0.60
CA ALA A 160 6.63 15.06 -1.56
C ALA A 160 7.80 16.03 -1.47
N ARG A 161 7.53 17.34 -1.32
CA ARG A 161 8.56 18.37 -1.12
C ARG A 161 9.31 18.16 0.21
N GLU A 162 8.60 17.97 1.31
CA GLU A 162 9.19 17.86 2.65
C GLU A 162 9.98 16.57 2.83
N SER A 163 9.56 15.48 2.18
CA SER A 163 10.29 14.21 2.16
C SER A 163 11.47 14.19 1.19
N ASN A 164 11.58 15.17 0.28
CA ASN A 164 12.60 15.19 -0.78
C ASN A 164 12.59 13.92 -1.63
N CYS A 165 11.42 13.34 -1.93
CA CYS A 165 11.34 12.17 -2.79
C CYS A 165 11.77 12.52 -4.23
N LYS A 166 12.34 11.53 -4.97
CA LYS A 166 12.77 11.78 -6.36
C LYS A 166 11.60 11.78 -7.34
N LYS A 167 10.63 10.90 -7.14
CA LYS A 167 9.42 10.77 -7.96
C LYS A 167 8.20 10.59 -7.07
N LEU A 168 7.16 11.38 -7.32
CA LEU A 168 5.85 11.26 -6.70
C LEU A 168 4.89 10.55 -7.65
N ILE A 169 4.21 9.51 -7.18
CA ILE A 169 3.13 8.85 -7.90
C ILE A 169 1.87 9.01 -7.07
N LEU A 170 0.86 9.66 -7.63
CA LEU A 170 -0.43 9.88 -6.99
C LEU A 170 -1.40 8.77 -7.37
N THR A 171 -2.14 8.28 -6.39
CA THR A 171 -3.15 7.21 -6.54
C THR A 171 -4.35 7.45 -5.64
N HIS A 172 -5.32 6.54 -5.60
CA HIS A 172 -6.50 6.59 -4.73
C HIS A 172 -7.38 7.83 -4.97
N PHE A 173 -7.60 8.17 -6.24
CA PHE A 173 -8.45 9.30 -6.62
C PHE A 173 -9.93 8.96 -6.42
N TYR A 174 -10.68 9.84 -5.75
CA TYR A 174 -12.13 9.78 -5.80
C TYR A 174 -12.65 10.43 -7.08
N PRO A 175 -13.85 10.04 -7.57
CA PRO A 175 -14.37 10.52 -8.85
C PRO A 175 -14.43 12.05 -9.00
N ILE A 176 -14.50 12.78 -7.89
CA ILE A 176 -14.45 14.24 -7.90
C ILE A 176 -13.13 14.79 -8.47
N CYS A 177 -12.04 14.02 -8.42
CA CYS A 177 -10.76 14.43 -8.96
C CYS A 177 -10.76 14.56 -10.48
N ASP A 178 -11.66 13.87 -11.17
CA ASP A 178 -11.78 13.92 -12.64
C ASP A 178 -12.16 15.31 -13.16
N ASP A 179 -12.77 16.15 -12.32
CA ASP A 179 -13.20 17.51 -12.67
C ASP A 179 -12.10 18.57 -12.44
N TYR A 180 -10.91 18.18 -11.96
CA TYR A 180 -9.84 19.12 -11.55
C TYR A 180 -8.46 18.73 -12.07
N ASP A 181 -7.59 19.73 -12.25
CA ASP A 181 -6.19 19.54 -12.62
C ASP A 181 -5.33 19.15 -11.40
N ILE A 182 -5.50 17.91 -10.93
CA ILE A 182 -4.77 17.38 -9.77
C ILE A 182 -3.25 17.50 -9.94
N LEU A 183 -2.76 17.26 -11.16
CA LEU A 183 -1.33 17.39 -11.48
C LEU A 183 -0.84 18.82 -11.33
N GLY A 184 -1.57 19.78 -11.88
CA GLY A 184 -1.25 21.20 -11.79
C GLY A 184 -1.31 21.72 -10.35
N GLU A 185 -2.34 21.32 -9.60
CA GLU A 185 -2.50 21.65 -8.19
C GLU A 185 -1.33 21.14 -7.34
N CYS A 186 -0.92 19.88 -7.55
CA CYS A 186 0.21 19.28 -6.83
C CYS A 186 1.55 19.94 -7.19
N ARG A 187 1.73 20.37 -8.44
CA ARG A 187 2.91 21.10 -8.91
C ARG A 187 3.09 22.48 -8.27
N GLU A 188 2.04 23.06 -7.72
CA GLU A 188 2.17 24.30 -6.94
C GLU A 188 3.07 24.10 -5.70
N GLU A 189 3.16 22.88 -5.18
CA GLU A 189 3.92 22.51 -3.97
C GLU A 189 5.21 21.72 -4.27
N PHE A 190 5.23 20.88 -5.29
CA PHE A 190 6.35 19.98 -5.60
C PHE A 190 6.78 20.12 -7.07
N SER A 191 8.04 20.50 -7.29
CA SER A 191 8.62 20.75 -8.61
C SER A 191 9.28 19.52 -9.24
N GLY A 192 9.33 18.38 -8.54
CA GLY A 192 9.91 17.13 -9.02
C GLY A 192 9.03 16.39 -10.03
N GLU A 193 9.40 15.17 -10.35
CA GLU A 193 8.61 14.32 -11.24
C GLU A 193 7.31 13.87 -10.54
N ILE A 194 6.15 14.13 -11.17
CA ILE A 194 4.83 13.71 -10.67
C ILE A 194 4.15 12.88 -11.75
N VAL A 195 3.61 11.73 -11.36
CA VAL A 195 2.84 10.82 -12.20
C VAL A 195 1.47 10.58 -11.55
N LEU A 196 0.39 10.67 -12.32
CA LEU A 196 -0.92 10.18 -11.90
C LEU A 196 -0.97 8.70 -12.25
N ALA A 197 -1.25 7.84 -11.28
CA ALA A 197 -1.33 6.40 -11.49
C ALA A 197 -2.58 6.03 -12.28
N GLU A 198 -2.45 5.08 -13.18
CA GLU A 198 -3.54 4.46 -13.92
C GLU A 198 -3.50 2.93 -13.71
N ASP A 199 -4.64 2.28 -13.86
CA ASP A 199 -4.73 0.83 -13.76
C ASP A 199 -3.77 0.15 -14.74
N LEU A 200 -3.06 -0.87 -14.26
CA LEU A 200 -2.08 -1.66 -15.02
C LEU A 200 -0.83 -0.88 -15.48
N MET A 201 -0.61 0.33 -14.97
CA MET A 201 0.64 1.07 -15.22
C MET A 201 1.84 0.30 -14.68
N THR A 202 2.92 0.28 -15.46
CA THR A 202 4.22 -0.27 -15.06
C THR A 202 5.20 0.87 -14.86
N ILE A 203 5.89 0.88 -13.72
CA ILE A 203 6.85 1.92 -13.35
C ILE A 203 8.17 1.24 -13.00
N GLU A 204 9.26 1.76 -13.56
CA GLU A 204 10.62 1.35 -13.23
C GLU A 204 11.20 2.24 -12.13
N VAL A 205 11.95 1.62 -11.20
CA VAL A 205 12.61 2.27 -10.06
C VAL A 205 14.10 2.50 -10.33
#